data_db9780e7c128b8d5f59c43821bbbe0fe
#
_entry.id   db9780e7c128b8d5f59c43821bbbe0fe
#
_cell.length_a   1.000
_cell.length_b   1.000
_cell.length_c   1.000
_cell.angle_alpha   90.00
_cell.angle_beta   90.00
_cell.angle_gamma   90.00
#
_symmetry.space_group_name_H-M   'P 1'
#
loop_
_entity.id
_entity.type
_entity.pdbx_description
1 polymer ?
#
loop_
_entity_poly.entity_id
_entity_poly.type
_entity_poly.pdbx_seq_one_letter_code
_entity_poly.pdbx_strand_id
1 'polypeptide(L)'
;LVDAGGTALVGAAMWGQHLFNSYKPRRVGVYGAPMVGKTTLDRYLTTPGEMEEISEDDRTTHNRILKIGKFKMPKPTRKRVSWQGEKRVVYSADIGGQERFWNLWIEDMVTRNVEAIVYMFDDRAFKGGDDGLQQVAGFRYLVDCLINRNYRYRSFWSRFRGKKYHPKVIMLVANKADRFFDEAASKLWHDGRIGEHKIFDPFRDDLIRLQKAGIPTRRSFMATRIGWNVEKTMVTLLTS
;
A
#
# COMPACT_ATOMS: atom_id res chain seq x y z
N LEU A 1 10.95 3.45 50.78
CA LEU A 1 11.45 2.42 49.86
C LEU A 1 10.49 2.38 48.67
N VAL A 2 10.81 3.14 47.61
CA VAL A 2 10.05 3.16 46.36
C VAL A 2 10.53 2.00 45.52
N ASP A 3 9.56 1.21 45.06
CA ASP A 3 9.69 -0.06 44.37
C ASP A 3 10.40 0.10 42.99
N ALA A 4 11.73 0.04 43.01
CA ALA A 4 12.56 0.12 41.79
C ALA A 4 12.42 -1.13 40.87
N GLY A 5 11.80 -2.20 41.39
CA GLY A 5 11.59 -3.45 40.63
C GLY A 5 10.44 -3.40 39.63
N GLY A 6 9.39 -2.65 39.93
CA GLY A 6 8.20 -2.56 39.07
C GLY A 6 8.43 -1.81 37.75
N THR A 7 9.22 -0.74 37.79
CA THR A 7 9.53 0.08 36.63
C THR A 7 10.46 -0.61 35.62
N ALA A 8 11.39 -1.44 36.10
CA ALA A 8 12.30 -2.19 35.22
C ALA A 8 11.58 -3.31 34.45
N LEU A 9 10.64 -4.01 35.10
CA LEU A 9 9.84 -5.08 34.47
C LEU A 9 8.87 -4.52 33.42
N VAL A 10 8.23 -3.39 33.68
CA VAL A 10 7.35 -2.71 32.72
C VAL A 10 8.16 -2.20 31.53
N GLY A 11 9.33 -1.63 31.76
CA GLY A 11 10.24 -1.21 30.70
C GLY A 11 10.70 -2.37 29.80
N ALA A 12 11.11 -3.49 30.40
CA ALA A 12 11.54 -4.68 29.67
C ALA A 12 10.39 -5.32 28.86
N ALA A 13 9.18 -5.36 29.43
CA ALA A 13 7.99 -5.86 28.73
C ALA A 13 7.60 -4.96 27.55
N MET A 14 7.65 -3.64 27.73
CA MET A 14 7.41 -2.67 26.65
C MET A 14 8.48 -2.75 25.54
N TRP A 15 9.75 -2.92 25.91
CA TRP A 15 10.85 -3.12 24.96
C TRP A 15 10.71 -4.42 24.19
N GLY A 16 10.41 -5.52 24.88
CA GLY A 16 10.15 -6.82 24.26
C GLY A 16 8.97 -6.76 23.29
N GLN A 17 7.88 -6.07 23.67
CA GLN A 17 6.69 -5.90 22.85
C GLN A 17 6.96 -5.00 21.63
N HIS A 18 7.77 -3.93 21.80
CA HIS A 18 8.22 -3.06 20.71
C HIS A 18 9.09 -3.82 19.70
N LEU A 19 10.08 -4.59 20.17
CA LEU A 19 10.92 -5.45 19.34
C LEU A 19 10.07 -6.49 18.60
N PHE A 20 9.18 -7.18 19.30
CA PHE A 20 8.30 -8.18 18.72
C PHE A 20 7.40 -7.58 17.63
N ASN A 21 6.80 -6.42 17.87
CA ASN A 21 5.99 -5.71 16.88
C ASN A 21 6.79 -5.21 15.68
N SER A 22 8.06 -4.82 15.88
CA SER A 22 8.95 -4.41 14.80
C SER A 22 9.30 -5.53 13.83
N TYR A 23 9.34 -6.77 14.32
CA TYR A 23 9.65 -7.95 13.50
C TYR A 23 8.42 -8.71 13.01
N LYS A 24 7.23 -8.43 13.55
CA LYS A 24 5.99 -9.07 13.08
C LYS A 24 5.65 -8.60 11.68
N PRO A 25 5.57 -9.51 10.69
CA PRO A 25 5.25 -9.12 9.33
C PRO A 25 3.88 -8.47 9.24
N ARG A 26 3.82 -7.27 8.66
CA ARG A 26 2.56 -6.61 8.32
C ARG A 26 2.14 -7.03 6.91
N ARG A 27 0.89 -7.38 6.74
CA ARG A 27 0.34 -7.77 5.43
C ARG A 27 -0.11 -6.52 4.70
N VAL A 28 0.65 -6.18 3.65
CA VAL A 28 0.41 -5.00 2.83
C VAL A 28 -0.07 -5.42 1.45
N GLY A 29 -1.15 -4.82 0.97
CA GLY A 29 -1.58 -4.92 -0.41
C GLY A 29 -1.06 -3.73 -1.21
N VAL A 30 -0.41 -3.97 -2.34
CA VAL A 30 0.04 -2.92 -3.26
C VAL A 30 -0.75 -3.05 -4.55
N TYR A 31 -1.62 -2.09 -4.81
CA TYR A 31 -2.54 -2.09 -5.96
C TYR A 31 -2.40 -0.81 -6.76
N GLY A 32 -2.98 -0.77 -7.94
CA GLY A 32 -2.94 0.38 -8.85
C GLY A 32 -2.89 -0.06 -10.30
N ALA A 33 -3.10 0.87 -11.23
CA ALA A 33 -3.14 0.62 -12.67
C ALA A 33 -1.79 0.06 -13.21
N PRO A 34 -1.74 -0.38 -14.47
CA PRO A 34 -0.48 -0.75 -15.11
C PRO A 34 0.51 0.41 -15.14
N MET A 35 1.80 0.11 -15.13
CA MET A 35 2.89 1.08 -15.34
C MET A 35 3.03 2.17 -14.27
N VAL A 36 2.31 2.11 -13.15
CA VAL A 36 2.43 3.08 -12.05
C VAL A 36 3.62 2.81 -11.12
N GLY A 37 4.41 1.76 -11.36
CA GLY A 37 5.64 1.46 -10.62
C GLY A 37 5.50 0.46 -9.47
N LYS A 38 4.46 -0.38 -9.44
CA LYS A 38 4.29 -1.43 -8.40
C LYS A 38 5.44 -2.43 -8.39
N THR A 39 5.81 -2.97 -9.54
CA THR A 39 6.95 -3.89 -9.69
C THR A 39 8.27 -3.23 -9.29
N THR A 40 8.44 -1.94 -9.63
CA THR A 40 9.60 -1.16 -9.21
C THR A 40 9.67 -1.03 -7.68
N LEU A 41 8.54 -0.75 -7.04
CA LEU A 41 8.45 -0.73 -5.57
C LEU A 41 8.77 -2.11 -4.98
N ASP A 42 8.23 -3.18 -5.57
CA ASP A 42 8.47 -4.54 -5.12
C ASP A 42 9.96 -4.91 -5.19
N ARG A 43 10.62 -4.60 -6.30
CA ARG A 43 12.07 -4.80 -6.48
C ARG A 43 12.88 -3.96 -5.51
N TYR A 44 12.59 -2.67 -5.38
CA TYR A 44 13.27 -1.77 -4.44
C TYR A 44 13.24 -2.31 -2.99
N LEU A 45 12.09 -2.79 -2.55
CA LEU A 45 11.94 -3.33 -1.19
C LEU A 45 12.55 -4.72 -1.00
N THR A 46 12.79 -5.47 -2.09
CA THR A 46 13.36 -6.82 -2.05
C THR A 46 14.89 -6.77 -2.12
N THR A 47 15.43 -5.97 -3.02
CA THR A 47 16.88 -5.80 -3.27
C THR A 47 17.24 -4.31 -3.27
N PRO A 48 17.36 -3.67 -2.09
CA PRO A 48 17.74 -2.28 -2.03
C PRO A 48 19.12 -2.06 -2.65
N GLY A 49 19.21 -1.15 -3.62
CA GLY A 49 20.47 -0.79 -4.28
C GLY A 49 20.68 -1.38 -5.69
N GLU A 50 19.94 -2.39 -6.09
CA GLU A 50 19.98 -2.96 -7.45
C GLU A 50 18.77 -2.50 -8.26
N MET A 51 18.83 -1.29 -8.79
CA MET A 51 17.77 -0.74 -9.65
C MET A 51 18.22 -0.79 -11.11
N GLU A 52 18.00 -1.93 -11.76
CA GLU A 52 18.04 -2.00 -13.22
C GLU A 52 16.81 -1.32 -13.84
N GLU A 53 16.98 -0.73 -15.00
CA GLU A 53 15.88 -0.13 -15.76
C GLU A 53 14.90 -1.23 -16.18
N ILE A 54 13.67 -1.13 -15.69
CA ILE A 54 12.61 -2.08 -16.07
C ILE A 54 12.15 -1.69 -17.48
N SER A 55 12.40 -2.57 -18.44
CA SER A 55 11.92 -2.37 -19.81
C SER A 55 10.39 -2.47 -19.88
N GLU A 56 9.80 -1.92 -20.94
CA GLU A 56 8.35 -2.05 -21.17
C GLU A 56 7.90 -3.52 -21.33
N ASP A 57 8.80 -4.38 -21.77
CA ASP A 57 8.56 -5.83 -21.91
C ASP A 57 8.49 -6.55 -20.57
N ASP A 58 9.04 -5.97 -19.49
CA ASP A 58 8.92 -6.44 -18.11
C ASP A 58 7.56 -6.11 -17.46
N ARG A 59 6.57 -5.75 -18.25
CA ARG A 59 5.20 -5.59 -17.74
C ARG A 59 4.83 -6.85 -17.00
N THR A 60 4.36 -6.68 -15.76
CA THR A 60 3.88 -7.80 -14.94
C THR A 60 2.68 -8.44 -15.61
N THR A 61 2.94 -9.14 -16.70
CA THR A 61 2.02 -10.06 -17.34
C THR A 61 2.14 -11.39 -16.61
N HIS A 62 1.75 -11.44 -15.34
CA HIS A 62 1.77 -12.66 -14.51
C HIS A 62 0.89 -13.78 -15.09
N ASN A 63 0.68 -13.73 -16.38
CA ASN A 63 -0.18 -14.57 -17.16
C ASN A 63 0.53 -15.71 -17.84
N ARG A 64 1.80 -15.91 -17.60
CA ARG A 64 2.48 -17.08 -18.15
C ARG A 64 1.99 -18.41 -17.57
N ILE A 65 1.01 -18.36 -16.65
CA ILE A 65 0.32 -19.57 -16.17
C ILE A 65 -1.19 -19.35 -16.29
N LEU A 66 -1.66 -19.03 -17.47
CA LEU A 66 -3.05 -19.23 -17.86
C LEU A 66 -3.23 -20.70 -18.27
N LYS A 67 -3.35 -21.58 -17.33
CA LYS A 67 -4.18 -22.77 -17.53
C LYS A 67 -5.61 -22.33 -17.29
N ILE A 68 -6.37 -22.32 -18.38
CA ILE A 68 -7.81 -22.09 -18.47
C ILE A 68 -8.50 -22.34 -17.12
N GLY A 69 -8.97 -21.24 -16.46
CA GLY A 69 -9.94 -21.29 -15.39
C GLY A 69 -9.47 -21.11 -13.95
N LYS A 70 -8.17 -21.01 -13.63
CA LYS A 70 -7.70 -20.70 -12.27
C LYS A 70 -6.49 -19.78 -12.30
N PHE A 71 -6.70 -18.50 -12.02
CA PHE A 71 -5.59 -17.58 -11.76
C PHE A 71 -4.85 -18.03 -10.49
N LYS A 72 -3.55 -18.29 -10.63
CA LYS A 72 -2.71 -18.58 -9.48
C LYS A 72 -2.24 -17.24 -8.91
N MET A 73 -2.68 -16.93 -7.69
CA MET A 73 -2.21 -15.74 -6.99
C MET A 73 -0.69 -15.77 -6.81
N PRO A 74 0.01 -14.66 -7.08
CA PRO A 74 1.44 -14.56 -6.79
C PRO A 74 1.70 -14.83 -5.31
N LYS A 75 2.76 -15.57 -4.99
CA LYS A 75 3.16 -15.80 -3.60
C LYS A 75 3.71 -14.49 -3.04
N PRO A 76 3.20 -14.05 -1.88
CA PRO A 76 3.74 -12.88 -1.23
C PRO A 76 5.15 -13.13 -0.72
N THR A 77 6.02 -12.13 -0.82
CA THR A 77 7.39 -12.15 -0.35
C THR A 77 7.58 -11.28 0.88
N ARG A 78 8.56 -11.64 1.72
CA ARG A 78 8.92 -10.90 2.93
C ARG A 78 9.97 -9.84 2.57
N LYS A 79 9.72 -8.59 2.96
CA LYS A 79 10.57 -7.44 2.70
C LYS A 79 10.85 -6.69 4.00
N ARG A 80 12.00 -6.03 4.07
CA ARG A 80 12.37 -5.21 5.22
C ARG A 80 12.37 -3.75 4.80
N VAL A 81 11.83 -2.90 5.66
CA VAL A 81 11.77 -1.45 5.46
C VAL A 81 12.35 -0.78 6.69
N SER A 82 13.19 0.23 6.52
CA SER A 82 13.82 0.95 7.62
C SER A 82 13.79 2.46 7.34
N TRP A 83 13.37 3.25 8.34
CA TRP A 83 13.38 4.71 8.28
C TRP A 83 13.58 5.28 9.68
N GLN A 84 14.56 6.18 9.86
CA GLN A 84 14.84 6.86 11.13
C GLN A 84 14.88 5.92 12.36
N GLY A 85 15.58 4.80 12.24
CA GLY A 85 15.68 3.78 13.30
C GLY A 85 14.49 2.83 13.42
N GLU A 86 13.35 3.16 12.83
CA GLU A 86 12.18 2.28 12.76
C GLU A 86 12.41 1.17 11.73
N LYS A 87 12.27 -0.08 12.16
CA LYS A 87 12.38 -1.26 11.30
C LYS A 87 11.05 -1.99 11.23
N ARG A 88 10.57 -2.28 10.03
CA ARG A 88 9.31 -3.01 9.81
C ARG A 88 9.52 -4.13 8.81
N VAL A 89 8.70 -5.15 8.94
CA VAL A 89 8.63 -6.27 8.00
C VAL A 89 7.32 -6.20 7.25
N VAL A 90 7.41 -6.17 5.93
CA VAL A 90 6.27 -6.13 5.01
C VAL A 90 6.12 -7.47 4.33
N TYR A 91 4.89 -7.92 4.19
CA TYR A 91 4.53 -9.11 3.44
C TYR A 91 3.55 -8.72 2.33
N SER A 92 4.03 -8.62 1.10
CA SER A 92 3.25 -8.18 -0.06
C SER A 92 3.48 -9.06 -1.28
N ALA A 93 2.54 -9.00 -2.23
CA ALA A 93 2.63 -9.64 -3.53
C ALA A 93 2.52 -8.60 -4.63
N ASP A 94 3.23 -8.79 -5.74
CA ASP A 94 3.07 -7.96 -6.94
C ASP A 94 1.92 -8.51 -7.79
N ILE A 95 0.84 -7.72 -7.91
CA ILE A 95 -0.37 -8.10 -8.64
C ILE A 95 -0.60 -7.15 -9.81
N GLY A 96 -0.92 -7.70 -10.98
CA GLY A 96 -1.17 -6.93 -12.18
C GLY A 96 -2.23 -5.84 -11.99
N GLY A 97 -2.02 -4.69 -12.66
CA GLY A 97 -2.89 -3.51 -12.52
C GLY A 97 -4.01 -3.42 -13.56
N GLN A 98 -4.03 -4.30 -14.57
CA GLN A 98 -5.06 -4.29 -15.61
C GLN A 98 -6.44 -4.63 -15.03
N GLU A 99 -7.50 -4.10 -15.60
CA GLU A 99 -8.88 -4.26 -15.12
C GLU A 99 -9.27 -5.72 -14.89
N ARG A 100 -8.86 -6.62 -15.80
CA ARG A 100 -9.09 -8.06 -15.66
C ARG A 100 -8.52 -8.68 -14.38
N PHE A 101 -7.61 -7.98 -13.68
CA PHE A 101 -7.00 -8.43 -12.43
C PHE A 101 -7.57 -7.76 -11.18
N TRP A 102 -8.48 -6.82 -11.29
CA TRP A 102 -9.03 -6.12 -10.12
C TRP A 102 -9.74 -7.06 -9.15
N ASN A 103 -10.37 -8.11 -9.66
CA ASN A 103 -10.94 -9.15 -8.80
C ASN A 103 -9.87 -9.84 -7.93
N LEU A 104 -8.63 -9.98 -8.44
CA LEU A 104 -7.53 -10.57 -7.68
C LEU A 104 -7.06 -9.65 -6.55
N TRP A 105 -7.19 -8.33 -6.68
CA TRP A 105 -6.90 -7.41 -5.58
C TRP A 105 -7.80 -7.71 -4.38
N ILE A 106 -9.07 -7.91 -4.62
CA ILE A 106 -10.04 -8.19 -3.56
C ILE A 106 -9.81 -9.57 -2.96
N GLU A 107 -9.55 -10.57 -3.80
CA GLU A 107 -9.22 -11.92 -3.33
C GLU A 107 -7.95 -11.90 -2.46
N ASP A 108 -6.92 -11.18 -2.88
CA ASP A 108 -5.68 -10.99 -2.14
C ASP A 108 -5.93 -10.32 -0.80
N MET A 109 -6.65 -9.19 -0.77
CA MET A 109 -6.99 -8.47 0.46
C MET A 109 -7.66 -9.39 1.49
N VAL A 110 -8.67 -10.12 1.06
CA VAL A 110 -9.48 -10.97 1.94
C VAL A 110 -8.73 -12.23 2.35
N THR A 111 -8.05 -12.89 1.40
CA THR A 111 -7.37 -14.17 1.66
C THR A 111 -6.15 -14.01 2.55
N ARG A 112 -5.36 -12.95 2.34
CA ARG A 112 -4.19 -12.64 3.15
C ARG A 112 -4.53 -11.82 4.40
N ASN A 113 -5.78 -11.37 4.57
CA ASN A 113 -6.17 -10.41 5.60
C ASN A 113 -5.25 -9.18 5.59
N VAL A 114 -5.15 -8.52 4.45
CA VAL A 114 -4.31 -7.34 4.25
C VAL A 114 -4.69 -6.27 5.27
N GLU A 115 -3.72 -5.77 6.04
CA GLU A 115 -3.95 -4.80 7.10
C GLU A 115 -3.81 -3.35 6.60
N ALA A 116 -2.91 -3.14 5.66
CA ALA A 116 -2.64 -1.84 5.06
C ALA A 116 -2.64 -1.93 3.55
N ILE A 117 -3.26 -0.98 2.89
CA ILE A 117 -3.38 -0.91 1.44
C ILE A 117 -2.57 0.28 0.93
N VAL A 118 -1.72 0.04 -0.05
CA VAL A 118 -1.09 1.08 -0.87
C VAL A 118 -1.76 1.05 -2.24
N TYR A 119 -2.41 2.14 -2.60
CA TYR A 119 -2.88 2.34 -3.97
C TYR A 119 -1.94 3.30 -4.69
N MET A 120 -1.27 2.81 -5.73
CA MET A 120 -0.30 3.58 -6.50
C MET A 120 -0.93 4.11 -7.79
N PHE A 121 -0.64 5.38 -8.08
CA PHE A 121 -1.00 6.06 -9.32
C PHE A 121 0.14 7.03 -9.71
N ASP A 122 0.06 7.65 -10.88
CA ASP A 122 1.02 8.68 -11.33
C ASP A 122 0.30 9.89 -11.95
N ASP A 123 1.05 10.83 -12.45
CA ASP A 123 0.58 12.11 -12.98
C ASP A 123 -0.44 11.99 -14.13
N ARG A 124 -0.52 10.85 -14.79
CA ARG A 124 -1.53 10.58 -15.83
C ARG A 124 -2.95 10.62 -15.27
N ALA A 125 -3.16 10.21 -14.01
CA ALA A 125 -4.48 10.28 -13.38
C ALA A 125 -5.06 11.70 -13.35
N PHE A 126 -4.21 12.69 -13.19
CA PHE A 126 -4.59 14.11 -13.21
C PHE A 126 -4.62 14.69 -14.64
N LYS A 127 -3.69 14.28 -15.51
CA LYS A 127 -3.61 14.74 -16.89
C LYS A 127 -4.77 14.23 -17.76
N GLY A 128 -5.44 13.17 -17.34
CA GLY A 128 -6.54 12.55 -18.10
C GLY A 128 -6.06 11.57 -19.17
N GLY A 129 -6.95 11.28 -20.13
CA GLY A 129 -6.74 10.22 -21.13
C GLY A 129 -7.06 8.84 -20.57
N ASP A 130 -7.03 7.81 -21.43
CA ASP A 130 -7.47 6.45 -21.08
C ASP A 130 -6.70 5.86 -19.92
N ASP A 131 -5.38 6.02 -19.89
CA ASP A 131 -4.52 5.56 -18.80
C ASP A 131 -4.83 6.26 -17.46
N GLY A 132 -5.16 7.54 -17.50
CA GLY A 132 -5.54 8.31 -16.32
C GLY A 132 -6.90 7.88 -15.80
N LEU A 133 -7.88 7.73 -16.67
CA LEU A 133 -9.21 7.24 -16.34
C LEU A 133 -9.15 5.84 -15.73
N GLN A 134 -8.30 4.95 -16.26
CA GLN A 134 -8.12 3.61 -15.72
C GLN A 134 -7.55 3.64 -14.28
N GLN A 135 -6.66 4.58 -13.98
CA GLN A 135 -6.11 4.73 -12.62
C GLN A 135 -7.20 5.14 -11.62
N VAL A 136 -8.04 6.10 -12.00
CA VAL A 136 -9.16 6.57 -11.17
C VAL A 136 -10.23 5.48 -11.03
N ALA A 137 -10.59 4.81 -12.13
CA ALA A 137 -11.56 3.72 -12.13
C ALA A 137 -11.13 2.54 -11.27
N GLY A 138 -9.84 2.18 -11.30
CA GLY A 138 -9.28 1.13 -10.44
C GLY A 138 -9.38 1.46 -8.96
N PHE A 139 -9.12 2.71 -8.57
CA PHE A 139 -9.30 3.14 -7.19
C PHE A 139 -10.78 3.11 -6.77
N ARG A 140 -11.66 3.63 -7.61
CA ARG A 140 -13.11 3.59 -7.39
C ARG A 140 -13.62 2.16 -7.22
N TYR A 141 -13.20 1.24 -8.07
CA TYR A 141 -13.53 -0.18 -7.94
C TYR A 141 -13.12 -0.74 -6.57
N LEU A 142 -11.89 -0.44 -6.14
CA LEU A 142 -11.39 -0.85 -4.82
C LEU A 142 -12.27 -0.29 -3.69
N VAL A 143 -12.59 1.01 -3.74
CA VAL A 143 -13.45 1.69 -2.76
C VAL A 143 -14.85 1.08 -2.73
N ASP A 144 -15.46 0.87 -3.89
CA ASP A 144 -16.78 0.23 -4.01
C ASP A 144 -16.80 -1.17 -3.39
N CYS A 145 -15.76 -1.94 -3.63
CA CYS A 145 -15.63 -3.26 -3.03
C CYS A 145 -15.50 -3.20 -1.50
N LEU A 146 -14.73 -2.26 -0.97
CA LEU A 146 -14.53 -2.12 0.47
C LEU A 146 -15.79 -1.64 1.21
N ILE A 147 -16.55 -0.73 0.59
CA ILE A 147 -17.74 -0.11 1.21
C ILE A 147 -18.98 -0.99 1.02
N ASN A 148 -19.27 -1.39 -0.21
CA ASN A 148 -20.55 -1.97 -0.58
C ASN A 148 -20.62 -3.49 -0.42
N ARG A 149 -19.48 -4.18 -0.42
CA ARG A 149 -19.45 -5.63 -0.32
C ARG A 149 -19.07 -6.09 1.08
N ASN A 150 -19.91 -6.95 1.65
CA ASN A 150 -19.68 -7.52 2.98
C ASN A 150 -18.65 -8.66 2.94
N TYR A 151 -17.41 -8.34 2.60
CA TYR A 151 -16.34 -9.32 2.68
C TYR A 151 -16.04 -9.67 4.13
N ARG A 152 -15.84 -10.98 4.40
CA ARG A 152 -15.45 -11.48 5.71
C ARG A 152 -14.03 -12.01 5.64
N TYR A 153 -13.27 -11.86 6.70
CA TYR A 153 -11.97 -12.49 6.81
C TYR A 153 -12.08 -13.99 6.59
N ARG A 154 -11.19 -14.58 5.77
CA ARG A 154 -11.15 -16.03 5.52
C ARG A 154 -10.36 -16.82 6.56
N SER A 155 -9.89 -16.22 7.64
CA SER A 155 -9.22 -16.93 8.73
C SER A 155 -10.21 -17.86 9.43
N PHE A 156 -9.73 -19.06 9.84
CA PHE A 156 -10.53 -20.06 10.55
C PHE A 156 -11.26 -19.46 11.76
N TRP A 157 -10.57 -18.69 12.60
CA TRP A 157 -11.13 -18.04 13.78
C TRP A 157 -12.09 -16.90 13.45
N SER A 158 -11.95 -16.23 12.33
CA SER A 158 -12.84 -15.14 11.93
C SER A 158 -14.13 -15.64 11.29
N ARG A 159 -14.15 -16.87 10.74
CA ARG A 159 -15.39 -17.53 10.30
C ARG A 159 -16.37 -17.68 11.44
N PHE A 160 -15.90 -18.09 12.63
CA PHE A 160 -16.76 -18.22 13.82
C PHE A 160 -17.27 -16.88 14.34
N ARG A 161 -16.51 -15.80 14.17
CA ARG A 161 -16.87 -14.47 14.69
C ARG A 161 -17.60 -13.59 13.66
N GLY A 162 -17.77 -14.04 12.42
CA GLY A 162 -18.44 -13.29 11.36
C GLY A 162 -17.85 -11.90 11.07
N LYS A 163 -16.59 -11.66 11.46
CA LYS A 163 -15.97 -10.33 11.40
C LYS A 163 -15.82 -9.86 9.95
N LYS A 164 -16.39 -8.68 9.65
CA LYS A 164 -16.26 -8.02 8.36
C LYS A 164 -14.81 -7.63 8.10
N TYR A 165 -14.32 -7.84 6.87
CA TYR A 165 -13.00 -7.37 6.46
C TYR A 165 -12.97 -5.84 6.45
N HIS A 166 -11.96 -5.26 7.08
CA HIS A 166 -11.76 -3.83 7.16
C HIS A 166 -10.24 -3.56 7.25
N PRO A 167 -9.64 -2.89 6.25
CA PRO A 167 -8.24 -2.52 6.35
C PRO A 167 -8.06 -1.43 7.42
N LYS A 168 -6.90 -1.43 8.08
CA LYS A 168 -6.57 -0.43 9.11
C LYS A 168 -6.31 0.94 8.50
N VAL A 169 -5.74 0.97 7.29
CA VAL A 169 -5.36 2.19 6.59
C VAL A 169 -5.27 1.95 5.08
N ILE A 170 -5.63 2.97 4.31
CA ILE A 170 -5.37 3.05 2.88
C ILE A 170 -4.48 4.24 2.62
N MET A 171 -3.34 4.02 1.98
CA MET A 171 -2.45 5.08 1.53
C MET A 171 -2.54 5.24 0.02
N LEU A 172 -2.94 6.41 -0.42
CA LEU A 172 -2.94 6.82 -1.81
C LEU A 172 -1.59 7.44 -2.15
N VAL A 173 -0.84 6.81 -3.05
CA VAL A 173 0.54 7.20 -3.36
C VAL A 173 0.64 7.67 -4.79
N ALA A 174 0.99 8.96 -4.96
CA ALA A 174 1.38 9.51 -6.24
C ALA A 174 2.85 9.18 -6.48
N ASN A 175 3.09 8.19 -7.35
CA ASN A 175 4.43 7.75 -7.74
C ASN A 175 4.97 8.58 -8.91
N LYS A 176 6.25 8.40 -9.24
CA LYS A 176 6.96 9.19 -10.24
C LYS A 176 6.94 10.70 -9.92
N ALA A 177 7.13 11.01 -8.64
CA ALA A 177 7.16 12.39 -8.16
C ALA A 177 8.20 13.25 -8.88
N ASP A 178 9.26 12.64 -9.38
CA ASP A 178 10.26 13.27 -10.25
C ASP A 178 9.68 13.98 -11.48
N ARG A 179 8.42 13.69 -11.86
CA ARG A 179 7.75 14.29 -13.01
C ARG A 179 6.85 15.48 -12.67
N PHE A 180 6.49 15.66 -11.40
CA PHE A 180 5.51 16.69 -11.00
C PHE A 180 5.85 17.40 -9.68
N PHE A 181 6.94 17.02 -9.02
CA PHE A 181 7.35 17.61 -7.76
C PHE A 181 8.01 18.97 -8.01
N ASP A 182 7.17 19.99 -8.18
CA ASP A 182 7.54 21.38 -8.35
C ASP A 182 7.68 22.11 -6.97
N GLU A 183 7.91 23.42 -7.02
CA GLU A 183 8.03 24.25 -5.82
C GLU A 183 6.74 24.24 -4.98
N ALA A 184 5.57 24.24 -5.62
CA ALA A 184 4.28 24.19 -4.92
C ALA A 184 4.10 22.84 -4.21
N ALA A 185 4.44 21.73 -4.86
CA ALA A 185 4.42 20.40 -4.25
C ALA A 185 5.41 20.30 -3.09
N SER A 186 6.61 20.90 -3.21
CA SER A 186 7.62 20.96 -2.17
C SER A 186 7.12 21.71 -0.94
N LYS A 187 6.49 22.86 -1.12
CA LYS A 187 5.88 23.63 -0.03
C LYS A 187 4.82 22.81 0.69
N LEU A 188 3.86 22.22 -0.02
CA LEU A 188 2.83 21.37 0.58
C LEU A 188 3.42 20.16 1.31
N TRP A 189 4.51 19.61 0.80
CA TRP A 189 5.24 18.53 1.44
C TRP A 189 5.83 18.96 2.80
N HIS A 190 6.54 20.09 2.84
CA HIS A 190 7.16 20.61 4.06
C HIS A 190 6.12 21.03 5.10
N ASP A 191 5.00 21.57 4.67
CA ASP A 191 3.88 21.99 5.52
C ASP A 191 3.03 20.80 6.02
N GLY A 192 3.33 19.56 5.59
CA GLY A 192 2.51 18.38 5.92
C GLY A 192 1.13 18.36 5.24
N ARG A 193 0.91 19.19 4.22
CA ARG A 193 -0.36 19.44 3.53
C ARG A 193 -0.42 18.79 2.14
N ILE A 194 0.35 17.75 1.90
CA ILE A 194 0.42 17.08 0.57
C ILE A 194 -0.95 16.66 0.04
N GLY A 195 -1.90 16.41 0.92
CA GLY A 195 -3.27 16.04 0.55
C GLY A 195 -4.05 17.13 -0.19
N GLU A 196 -3.56 18.36 -0.19
CA GLU A 196 -4.15 19.50 -0.91
C GLU A 196 -3.59 19.65 -2.33
N HIS A 197 -2.58 18.88 -2.68
CA HIS A 197 -2.02 18.92 -4.01
C HIS A 197 -3.02 18.41 -5.05
N LYS A 198 -3.18 19.15 -6.16
CA LYS A 198 -4.15 18.88 -7.24
C LYS A 198 -4.07 17.47 -7.85
N ILE A 199 -2.93 16.80 -7.73
CA ILE A 199 -2.75 15.43 -8.23
C ILE A 199 -3.71 14.44 -7.57
N PHE A 200 -4.23 14.74 -6.37
CA PHE A 200 -5.19 13.92 -5.64
C PHE A 200 -6.65 14.26 -5.95
N ASP A 201 -6.93 15.34 -6.70
CA ASP A 201 -8.29 15.78 -6.98
C ASP A 201 -9.17 14.71 -7.67
N PRO A 202 -8.66 13.92 -8.64
CA PRO A 202 -9.45 12.87 -9.27
C PRO A 202 -9.99 11.79 -8.30
N PHE A 203 -9.40 11.69 -7.11
CA PHE A 203 -9.74 10.69 -6.09
C PHE A 203 -10.52 11.27 -4.90
N ARG A 204 -10.80 12.58 -4.91
CA ARG A 204 -11.38 13.30 -3.75
C ARG A 204 -12.68 12.68 -3.25
N ASP A 205 -13.62 12.41 -4.15
CA ASP A 205 -14.93 11.86 -3.79
C ASP A 205 -14.79 10.47 -3.15
N ASP A 206 -13.94 9.62 -3.72
CA ASP A 206 -13.70 8.28 -3.21
C ASP A 206 -13.00 8.29 -1.85
N LEU A 207 -12.10 9.26 -1.61
CA LEU A 207 -11.47 9.48 -0.30
C LEU A 207 -12.50 9.92 0.75
N ILE A 208 -13.45 10.80 0.39
CA ILE A 208 -14.55 11.21 1.27
C ILE A 208 -15.46 10.00 1.60
N ARG A 209 -15.73 9.13 0.62
CA ARG A 209 -16.51 7.91 0.82
C ARG A 209 -15.82 6.95 1.81
N LEU A 210 -14.51 6.75 1.69
CA LEU A 210 -13.72 5.95 2.63
C LEU A 210 -13.75 6.53 4.05
N GLN A 211 -13.58 7.85 4.17
CA GLN A 211 -13.65 8.52 5.46
C GLN A 211 -15.02 8.34 6.12
N LYS A 212 -16.11 8.51 5.37
CA LYS A 212 -17.50 8.27 5.86
C LYS A 212 -17.70 6.81 6.28
N ALA A 213 -17.02 5.88 5.63
CA ALA A 213 -17.06 4.46 6.00
C ALA A 213 -16.13 4.10 7.18
N GLY A 214 -15.47 5.08 7.80
CA GLY A 214 -14.56 4.87 8.93
C GLY A 214 -13.23 4.23 8.55
N ILE A 215 -12.85 4.26 7.27
CA ILE A 215 -11.56 3.71 6.79
C ILE A 215 -10.54 4.84 6.75
N PRO A 216 -9.49 4.80 7.60
CA PRO A 216 -8.47 5.84 7.62
C PRO A 216 -7.72 5.90 6.28
N THR A 217 -7.53 7.12 5.77
CA THR A 217 -6.80 7.36 4.53
C THR A 217 -5.59 8.25 4.76
N ARG A 218 -4.52 8.01 4.02
CA ARG A 218 -3.32 8.84 3.98
C ARG A 218 -2.92 9.09 2.54
N ARG A 219 -2.11 10.12 2.32
CA ARG A 219 -1.57 10.48 1.01
C ARG A 219 -0.06 10.60 1.09
N SER A 220 0.64 10.24 0.03
CA SER A 220 2.10 10.39 -0.05
C SER A 220 2.54 10.61 -1.48
N PHE A 221 3.70 11.24 -1.64
CA PHE A 221 4.47 11.28 -2.87
C PHE A 221 5.61 10.27 -2.80
N MET A 222 5.98 9.70 -3.94
CA MET A 222 7.07 8.73 -4.02
C MET A 222 7.70 8.77 -5.43
N ALA A 223 8.98 8.49 -5.53
CA ALA A 223 9.64 8.22 -6.80
C ALA A 223 10.42 6.91 -6.66
N THR A 224 9.73 5.80 -6.96
CA THR A 224 10.27 4.45 -6.73
C THR A 224 11.54 4.16 -7.54
N ARG A 225 11.67 4.75 -8.74
CA ARG A 225 12.84 4.57 -9.61
C ARG A 225 14.13 5.05 -8.96
N ILE A 226 14.08 6.15 -8.22
CA ILE A 226 15.23 6.75 -7.54
C ILE A 226 15.23 6.51 -6.03
N GLY A 227 14.32 5.69 -5.54
CA GLY A 227 14.20 5.37 -4.11
C GLY A 227 13.71 6.54 -3.24
N TRP A 228 13.32 7.68 -3.84
CA TRP A 228 12.93 8.85 -3.07
C TRP A 228 11.63 8.62 -2.30
N ASN A 229 11.68 8.88 -1.01
CA ASN A 229 10.55 8.79 -0.07
C ASN A 229 9.87 7.41 0.05
N VAL A 230 10.50 6.35 -0.45
CA VAL A 230 9.92 5.00 -0.44
C VAL A 230 9.84 4.47 0.98
N GLU A 231 10.96 4.42 1.70
CA GLU A 231 11.01 3.83 3.03
C GLU A 231 10.21 4.64 4.05
N LYS A 232 10.31 5.97 4.00
CA LYS A 232 9.49 6.87 4.86
C LYS A 232 8.00 6.60 4.67
N THR A 233 7.55 6.52 3.41
CA THR A 233 6.14 6.26 3.09
C THR A 233 5.69 4.90 3.62
N MET A 234 6.49 3.86 3.42
CA MET A 234 6.15 2.52 3.89
C MET A 234 6.15 2.41 5.41
N VAL A 235 7.12 3.01 6.09
CA VAL A 235 7.15 3.04 7.57
C VAL A 235 5.98 3.85 8.12
N THR A 236 5.69 5.03 7.56
CA THR A 236 4.52 5.84 7.96
C THR A 236 3.20 5.07 7.81
N LEU A 237 3.04 4.28 6.75
CA LEU A 237 1.89 3.42 6.57
C LEU A 237 1.76 2.37 7.69
N LEU A 238 2.87 1.84 8.16
CA LEU A 238 2.90 0.71 9.09
C LEU A 238 2.87 1.12 10.56
N THR A 239 3.13 2.38 10.86
CA THR A 239 3.07 2.98 12.21
C THR A 239 1.73 3.66 12.50
N SER A 240 0.83 3.63 11.55
CA SER A 240 -0.48 4.30 11.62
C SER A 240 -1.54 3.46 12.29
#